data_cf9c706f69900f2f2dbc8355270d835d
#
_entry.id   cf9c706f69900f2f2dbc8355270d835d
#
_cell.length_a   1.000
_cell.length_b   1.000
_cell.length_c   1.000
_cell.angle_alpha   90.00
_cell.angle_beta   90.00
_cell.angle_gamma   90.00
#
_symmetry.space_group_name_H-M   'P 1'
#
loop_
_entity.id
_entity.type
_entity.pdbx_description
1 polymer ?
#
loop_
_entity_poly.entity_id
_entity_poly.type
_entity_poly.pdbx_seq_one_letter_code
_entity_poly.pdbx_strand_id
1 'polypeptide(L)'
;MTKFKLLKKSVSFILVATSIFFYLNTHSYSSEKNKLLNVDWSFKGLTGKFDRASLQRGYQVYKEVCSSCHSMQYLSYRNLGEKGGPEFSIEEVKAIAASIEIEDGPDSQGEMYLRAGRPSDKFKSPYPNIKASMAANGGAYPPDMSVLVKARPGGANYIYSVLMGYEDPPTGISLDDGVYYNKYMIGNKIKMSAPLIEDIVEYTDGTEASVEQMAKDVTTFLSWTAEPELESRHKLGIKVIIYLILLTTLVYLSMRRIWSRIDSEI
;
A
#
# COMPACT_ATOMS: atom_id res chain seq x y z
N MET A 1 -21.59 -35.28 44.50
CA MET A 1 -20.18 -35.32 44.02
C MET A 1 -20.00 -35.78 42.57
N THR A 2 -20.97 -36.44 41.98
CA THR A 2 -20.88 -37.01 40.60
C THR A 2 -21.01 -35.99 39.47
N LYS A 3 -21.88 -34.97 39.61
CA LYS A 3 -22.09 -33.96 38.56
C LYS A 3 -20.85 -33.06 38.31
N PHE A 4 -20.07 -32.77 39.32
CA PHE A 4 -18.87 -31.94 39.23
C PHE A 4 -17.68 -32.64 38.53
N LYS A 5 -17.61 -33.98 38.67
CA LYS A 5 -16.59 -34.80 37.95
C LYS A 5 -16.91 -34.94 36.46
N LEU A 6 -18.20 -35.01 36.09
CA LEU A 6 -18.62 -35.03 34.70
C LEU A 6 -18.33 -33.69 33.99
N LEU A 7 -18.62 -32.55 34.66
CA LEU A 7 -18.37 -31.22 34.12
C LEU A 7 -16.86 -30.98 33.84
N LYS A 8 -15.98 -31.40 34.77
CA LYS A 8 -14.50 -31.30 34.56
C LYS A 8 -14.03 -32.14 33.37
N LYS A 9 -14.57 -33.35 33.18
CA LYS A 9 -14.20 -34.21 32.05
C LYS A 9 -14.67 -33.59 30.69
N SER A 10 -15.87 -33.00 30.64
CA SER A 10 -16.38 -32.33 29.44
C SER A 10 -15.56 -31.10 29.06
N VAL A 11 -15.19 -30.26 30.02
CA VAL A 11 -14.34 -29.09 29.82
C VAL A 11 -12.94 -29.46 29.33
N SER A 12 -12.36 -30.54 29.93
CA SER A 12 -11.05 -31.02 29.49
C SER A 12 -11.07 -31.59 28.09
N PHE A 13 -12.16 -32.27 27.69
CA PHE A 13 -12.32 -32.82 26.36
C PHE A 13 -12.49 -31.69 25.27
N ILE A 14 -13.22 -30.64 25.63
CA ILE A 14 -13.40 -29.47 24.76
C ILE A 14 -12.07 -28.70 24.55
N LEU A 15 -11.28 -28.54 25.60
CA LEU A 15 -9.96 -27.91 25.54
C LEU A 15 -8.96 -28.72 24.69
N VAL A 16 -8.98 -30.04 24.79
CA VAL A 16 -8.14 -30.91 23.96
C VAL A 16 -8.60 -30.91 22.51
N ALA A 17 -9.91 -30.95 22.27
CA ALA A 17 -10.46 -30.88 20.88
C ALA A 17 -10.18 -29.54 20.19
N THR A 18 -10.27 -28.41 20.92
CA THR A 18 -9.91 -27.09 20.38
C THR A 18 -8.40 -26.95 20.13
N SER A 19 -7.55 -27.49 20.97
CA SER A 19 -6.10 -27.47 20.72
C SER A 19 -5.70 -28.35 19.51
N ILE A 20 -6.32 -29.51 19.31
CA ILE A 20 -6.11 -30.36 18.15
C ILE A 20 -6.62 -29.66 16.87
N PHE A 21 -7.77 -28.99 16.93
CA PHE A 21 -8.32 -28.25 15.79
C PHE A 21 -7.40 -27.06 15.40
N PHE A 22 -6.80 -26.38 16.37
CA PHE A 22 -5.80 -25.33 16.11
C PHE A 22 -4.51 -25.92 15.51
N TYR A 23 -4.05 -27.09 15.98
CA TYR A 23 -2.82 -27.72 15.46
C TYR A 23 -2.97 -28.24 14.01
N LEU A 24 -4.15 -28.70 13.63
CA LEU A 24 -4.42 -29.22 12.28
C LEU A 24 -4.55 -28.13 11.22
N ASN A 25 -4.79 -26.87 11.61
CA ASN A 25 -4.92 -25.76 10.67
C ASN A 25 -3.60 -25.01 10.39
N THR A 26 -2.47 -25.42 10.95
CA THR A 26 -1.17 -24.74 10.77
C THR A 26 -0.32 -25.28 9.61
N HIS A 27 -0.74 -26.33 8.94
CA HIS A 27 -0.08 -26.80 7.73
C HIS A 27 -0.63 -26.09 6.48
N SER A 28 -0.40 -24.77 6.39
CA SER A 28 -0.48 -24.08 5.13
C SER A 28 0.75 -24.45 4.31
N TYR A 29 0.54 -25.14 3.20
CA TYR A 29 1.57 -25.42 2.20
C TYR A 29 2.11 -24.07 1.67
N SER A 30 3.18 -23.57 2.26
CA SER A 30 3.95 -22.47 1.73
C SER A 30 4.83 -23.05 0.63
N SER A 31 4.49 -22.81 -0.65
CA SER A 31 5.49 -22.90 -1.72
C SER A 31 6.70 -22.07 -1.26
N GLU A 32 7.93 -22.52 -1.50
CA GLU A 32 9.14 -21.75 -1.16
C GLU A 32 9.04 -20.37 -1.79
N LYS A 33 8.57 -19.44 -1.00
CA LYS A 33 8.43 -18.04 -1.41
C LYS A 33 9.77 -17.40 -1.19
N ASN A 34 10.43 -16.97 -2.25
CA ASN A 34 11.67 -16.21 -2.14
C ASN A 34 11.49 -15.10 -1.10
N LYS A 35 12.45 -14.99 -0.18
CA LYS A 35 12.42 -13.96 0.86
C LYS A 35 12.49 -12.59 0.20
N LEU A 36 11.47 -11.77 0.42
CA LEU A 36 11.40 -10.40 -0.11
C LEU A 36 12.62 -9.58 0.33
N LEU A 37 13.03 -8.68 -0.54
CA LEU A 37 14.04 -7.67 -0.20
C LEU A 37 13.52 -6.83 0.97
N ASN A 38 14.37 -6.64 1.96
CA ASN A 38 14.03 -5.83 3.13
C ASN A 38 14.70 -4.46 3.01
N VAL A 39 13.87 -3.44 2.83
CA VAL A 39 14.31 -2.05 2.75
C VAL A 39 13.93 -1.33 4.04
N ASP A 40 14.81 -0.48 4.51
CA ASP A 40 14.54 0.41 5.64
C ASP A 40 13.78 1.64 5.14
N TRP A 41 12.45 1.60 5.31
CA TRP A 41 11.55 2.66 4.84
C TRP A 41 11.42 3.76 5.89
N SER A 42 11.62 5.01 5.51
CA SER A 42 11.51 6.19 6.38
C SER A 42 10.14 6.32 7.07
N PHE A 43 9.09 5.78 6.46
CA PHE A 43 7.73 5.83 6.97
C PHE A 43 7.35 4.67 7.91
N LYS A 44 8.27 3.72 8.18
CA LYS A 44 8.04 2.62 9.14
C LYS A 44 8.17 3.08 10.59
N GLY A 45 7.51 2.34 11.48
CA GLY A 45 7.56 2.55 12.93
C GLY A 45 6.58 3.62 13.43
N LEU A 46 6.56 3.82 14.75
CA LEU A 46 5.58 4.69 15.43
C LEU A 46 5.71 6.18 15.07
N THR A 47 6.89 6.62 14.65
CA THR A 47 7.20 8.01 14.30
C THR A 47 7.63 8.17 12.85
N GLY A 48 7.47 7.11 12.04
CA GLY A 48 7.85 7.11 10.64
C GLY A 48 7.13 8.21 9.86
N LYS A 49 7.86 8.78 8.90
CA LYS A 49 7.39 9.83 8.00
C LYS A 49 7.86 9.56 6.59
N PHE A 50 7.08 9.97 5.62
CA PHE A 50 7.50 9.92 4.22
C PHE A 50 8.59 10.96 3.95
N ASP A 51 9.59 10.57 3.16
CA ASP A 51 10.57 11.49 2.59
C ASP A 51 9.91 12.24 1.41
N ARG A 52 9.85 13.56 1.50
CA ARG A 52 9.17 14.41 0.51
C ARG A 52 9.83 14.38 -0.86
N ALA A 53 11.17 14.42 -0.90
CA ALA A 53 11.92 14.32 -2.14
C ALA A 53 11.65 12.97 -2.83
N SER A 54 11.70 11.88 -2.06
CA SER A 54 11.37 10.54 -2.57
C SER A 54 9.91 10.44 -3.06
N LEU A 55 8.95 11.11 -2.40
CA LEU A 55 7.56 11.15 -2.89
C LEU A 55 7.43 11.91 -4.20
N GLN A 56 8.13 13.03 -4.37
CA GLN A 56 8.10 13.83 -5.61
C GLN A 56 8.74 13.07 -6.77
N ARG A 57 9.91 12.48 -6.57
CA ARG A 57 10.56 11.61 -7.55
C ARG A 57 9.70 10.37 -7.87
N GLY A 58 9.13 9.75 -6.86
CA GLY A 58 8.23 8.60 -7.03
C GLY A 58 6.95 8.93 -7.81
N TYR A 59 6.40 10.14 -7.62
CA TYR A 59 5.33 10.65 -8.47
C TYR A 59 5.78 10.80 -9.92
N GLN A 60 6.99 11.32 -10.15
CA GLN A 60 7.55 11.46 -11.49
C GLN A 60 7.69 10.09 -12.17
N VAL A 61 8.25 9.10 -11.50
CA VAL A 61 8.33 7.70 -12.02
C VAL A 61 6.93 7.16 -12.32
N TYR A 62 5.96 7.35 -11.42
CA TYR A 62 4.59 6.94 -11.70
C TYR A 62 4.04 7.62 -12.95
N LYS A 63 4.17 8.94 -13.07
CA LYS A 63 3.64 9.74 -14.19
C LYS A 63 4.26 9.33 -15.52
N GLU A 64 5.57 9.15 -15.56
CA GLU A 64 6.31 8.94 -16.81
C GLU A 64 6.35 7.48 -17.25
N VAL A 65 6.31 6.54 -16.29
CA VAL A 65 6.45 5.10 -16.60
C VAL A 65 5.14 4.34 -16.34
N CYS A 66 4.60 4.40 -15.12
CA CYS A 66 3.54 3.49 -14.69
C CYS A 66 2.15 3.88 -15.19
N SER A 67 1.87 5.18 -15.32
CA SER A 67 0.55 5.71 -15.63
C SER A 67 0.06 5.37 -17.04
N SER A 68 0.97 4.94 -17.92
CA SER A 68 0.63 4.45 -19.27
C SER A 68 -0.20 3.17 -19.27
N CYS A 69 -0.08 2.35 -18.21
CA CYS A 69 -0.78 1.07 -18.07
C CYS A 69 -1.64 0.98 -16.81
N HIS A 70 -1.23 1.65 -15.72
CA HIS A 70 -1.86 1.53 -14.40
C HIS A 70 -2.67 2.76 -14.03
N SER A 71 -3.91 2.53 -13.60
CA SER A 71 -4.78 3.58 -13.02
C SER A 71 -4.42 3.89 -11.57
N MET A 72 -4.91 5.06 -11.08
CA MET A 72 -4.81 5.51 -9.69
C MET A 72 -6.10 6.27 -9.31
N GLN A 73 -7.22 5.56 -9.33
CA GLN A 73 -8.56 6.14 -9.34
C GLN A 73 -9.00 6.78 -8.02
N TYR A 74 -8.35 6.45 -6.89
CA TYR A 74 -8.76 6.99 -5.59
C TYR A 74 -8.13 8.34 -5.27
N LEU A 75 -7.09 8.75 -5.99
CA LEU A 75 -6.46 10.05 -5.83
C LEU A 75 -7.02 11.10 -6.79
N SER A 76 -7.04 12.35 -6.30
CA SER A 76 -7.21 13.55 -7.11
C SER A 76 -5.88 14.30 -7.17
N TYR A 77 -5.67 15.11 -8.20
CA TYR A 77 -4.42 15.89 -8.34
C TYR A 77 -4.16 16.80 -7.14
N ARG A 78 -5.20 17.34 -6.48
CA ARG A 78 -5.07 18.14 -5.26
C ARG A 78 -4.34 17.43 -4.13
N ASN A 79 -4.45 16.09 -4.05
CA ASN A 79 -3.81 15.32 -2.98
C ASN A 79 -2.27 15.42 -3.04
N LEU A 80 -1.70 15.71 -4.21
CA LEU A 80 -0.27 15.93 -4.37
C LEU A 80 0.27 17.13 -3.58
N GLY A 81 -0.59 18.12 -3.29
CA GLY A 81 -0.24 19.30 -2.47
C GLY A 81 -0.57 19.17 -0.98
N GLU A 82 -1.17 18.05 -0.56
CA GLU A 82 -1.57 17.86 0.84
C GLU A 82 -0.36 17.63 1.75
N LYS A 83 -0.50 18.11 2.99
CA LYS A 83 0.52 17.93 4.01
C LYS A 83 0.68 16.45 4.36
N GLY A 84 1.91 15.99 4.37
CA GLY A 84 2.23 14.57 4.58
C GLY A 84 2.39 13.78 3.28
N GLY A 85 2.02 14.39 2.16
CA GLY A 85 2.22 13.88 0.81
C GLY A 85 3.45 14.46 0.12
N PRO A 86 3.49 14.49 -1.22
CA PRO A 86 4.55 15.12 -2.00
C PRO A 86 4.73 16.62 -1.72
N GLU A 87 3.70 17.28 -1.18
CA GLU A 87 3.69 18.69 -0.79
C GLU A 87 4.09 19.64 -1.93
N PHE A 88 3.67 19.34 -3.16
CA PHE A 88 3.79 20.29 -4.26
C PHE A 88 3.02 21.57 -3.95
N SER A 89 3.53 22.71 -4.41
CA SER A 89 2.82 23.98 -4.29
C SER A 89 1.49 23.97 -5.03
N ILE A 90 0.61 24.90 -4.68
CA ILE A 90 -0.70 25.02 -5.34
C ILE A 90 -0.53 25.29 -6.84
N GLU A 91 0.46 26.04 -7.24
CA GLU A 91 0.81 26.39 -8.60
C GLU A 91 1.28 25.14 -9.37
N GLU A 92 2.14 24.33 -8.79
CA GLU A 92 2.61 23.07 -9.39
C GLU A 92 1.45 22.07 -9.53
N VAL A 93 0.61 21.91 -8.51
CA VAL A 93 -0.57 21.05 -8.60
C VAL A 93 -1.51 21.47 -9.71
N LYS A 94 -1.74 22.77 -9.89
CA LYS A 94 -2.55 23.30 -11.00
C LYS A 94 -1.90 23.03 -12.36
N ALA A 95 -0.58 23.25 -12.47
CA ALA A 95 0.16 22.98 -13.71
C ALA A 95 0.14 21.48 -14.06
N ILE A 96 0.37 20.61 -13.07
CA ILE A 96 0.29 19.15 -13.22
C ILE A 96 -1.10 18.74 -13.72
N ALA A 97 -2.16 19.22 -13.08
CA ALA A 97 -3.53 18.88 -13.46
C ALA A 97 -3.84 19.40 -14.87
N ALA A 98 -3.49 20.64 -15.18
CA ALA A 98 -3.76 21.28 -16.48
C ALA A 98 -3.00 20.62 -17.64
N SER A 99 -1.90 19.92 -17.38
CA SER A 99 -1.17 19.18 -18.43
C SER A 99 -1.90 17.92 -18.92
N ILE A 100 -3.00 17.54 -18.27
CA ILE A 100 -3.79 16.35 -18.60
C ILE A 100 -5.14 16.80 -19.20
N GLU A 101 -5.51 16.21 -20.33
CA GLU A 101 -6.84 16.39 -20.91
C GLU A 101 -7.84 15.44 -20.24
N ILE A 102 -8.93 16.00 -19.74
CA ILE A 102 -10.04 15.28 -19.10
C ILE A 102 -11.30 15.44 -19.97
N GLU A 103 -11.95 14.32 -20.24
CA GLU A 103 -13.28 14.32 -20.85
C GLU A 103 -14.30 14.79 -19.82
N ASP A 104 -15.09 15.80 -20.19
CA ASP A 104 -16.13 16.40 -19.34
C ASP A 104 -17.41 16.59 -20.16
N GLY A 105 -18.52 16.83 -19.50
CA GLY A 105 -19.81 17.01 -20.17
C GLY A 105 -20.90 16.09 -19.56
N PRO A 106 -22.05 15.97 -20.26
CA PRO A 106 -22.36 16.64 -21.51
C PRO A 106 -22.54 18.14 -21.35
N ASP A 107 -22.26 18.92 -22.41
CA ASP A 107 -22.57 20.35 -22.50
C ASP A 107 -24.07 20.59 -22.69
N SER A 108 -24.47 21.84 -22.94
CA SER A 108 -25.88 22.23 -23.19
C SER A 108 -26.49 21.61 -24.45
N GLN A 109 -25.65 21.03 -25.31
CA GLN A 109 -26.07 20.39 -26.58
C GLN A 109 -26.05 18.85 -26.44
N GLY A 110 -25.58 18.32 -25.29
CA GLY A 110 -25.46 16.88 -25.03
C GLY A 110 -24.12 16.27 -25.48
N GLU A 111 -23.14 17.11 -25.87
CA GLU A 111 -21.86 16.66 -26.39
C GLU A 111 -20.80 16.58 -25.30
N MET A 112 -19.95 15.53 -25.36
CA MET A 112 -18.76 15.41 -24.52
C MET A 112 -17.63 16.26 -25.09
N TYR A 113 -16.86 16.92 -24.24
CA TYR A 113 -15.75 17.76 -24.65
C TYR A 113 -14.50 17.52 -23.82
N LEU A 114 -13.34 17.83 -24.37
CA LEU A 114 -12.06 17.76 -23.67
C LEU A 114 -11.74 19.12 -23.05
N ARG A 115 -11.29 19.10 -21.82
CA ARG A 115 -10.75 20.28 -21.12
C ARG A 115 -9.46 19.98 -20.40
N ALA A 116 -8.71 21.02 -20.08
CA ALA A 116 -7.59 20.91 -19.15
C ALA A 116 -8.09 20.43 -17.77
N GLY A 117 -7.34 19.52 -17.18
CA GLY A 117 -7.65 19.00 -15.85
C GLY A 117 -7.54 20.07 -14.76
N ARG A 118 -8.25 19.83 -13.67
CA ARG A 118 -8.31 20.68 -12.47
C ARG A 118 -7.78 19.89 -11.27
N PRO A 119 -7.29 20.56 -10.23
CA PRO A 119 -6.84 19.87 -9.00
C PRO A 119 -7.88 18.93 -8.36
N SER A 120 -9.18 19.19 -8.56
CA SER A 120 -10.27 18.34 -8.08
C SER A 120 -10.48 17.05 -8.88
N ASP A 121 -9.97 17.01 -10.11
CA ASP A 121 -10.15 15.83 -10.96
C ASP A 121 -9.34 14.64 -10.44
N LYS A 122 -9.87 13.44 -10.69
CA LYS A 122 -9.18 12.20 -10.41
C LYS A 122 -8.01 12.01 -11.38
N PHE A 123 -7.02 11.24 -10.95
CA PHE A 123 -5.98 10.79 -11.86
C PHE A 123 -6.62 10.07 -13.05
N LYS A 124 -6.23 10.49 -14.26
CA LYS A 124 -6.79 9.93 -15.50
C LYS A 124 -6.39 8.46 -15.62
N SER A 125 -7.39 7.60 -15.84
CA SER A 125 -7.12 6.19 -16.17
C SER A 125 -6.58 6.08 -17.60
N PRO A 126 -5.59 5.22 -17.88
CA PRO A 126 -5.02 5.04 -19.22
C PRO A 126 -6.02 4.42 -20.21
N TYR A 127 -6.99 3.67 -19.71
CA TYR A 127 -8.00 2.98 -20.52
C TYR A 127 -9.41 3.30 -20.04
N PRO A 128 -10.39 3.38 -20.96
CA PRO A 128 -11.78 3.72 -20.63
C PRO A 128 -12.49 2.62 -19.84
N ASN A 129 -12.04 1.38 -19.94
CA ASN A 129 -12.63 0.24 -19.23
C ASN A 129 -11.66 -0.96 -19.14
N ILE A 130 -12.03 -1.94 -18.33
CA ILE A 130 -11.22 -3.16 -18.08
C ILE A 130 -10.95 -3.94 -19.37
N LYS A 131 -11.94 -4.06 -20.28
CA LYS A 131 -11.77 -4.82 -21.53
C LYS A 131 -10.75 -4.17 -22.45
N ALA A 132 -10.78 -2.86 -22.58
CA ALA A 132 -9.79 -2.09 -23.34
C ALA A 132 -8.39 -2.24 -22.73
N SER A 133 -8.30 -2.16 -21.41
CA SER A 133 -7.05 -2.39 -20.67
C SER A 133 -6.47 -3.77 -20.93
N MET A 134 -7.28 -4.82 -20.82
CA MET A 134 -6.84 -6.20 -21.08
C MET A 134 -6.42 -6.41 -22.54
N ALA A 135 -7.16 -5.84 -23.50
CA ALA A 135 -6.81 -5.95 -24.91
C ALA A 135 -5.45 -5.32 -25.22
N ALA A 136 -5.17 -4.16 -24.63
CA ALA A 136 -3.89 -3.46 -24.79
C ALA A 136 -2.69 -4.14 -24.09
N ASN A 137 -2.96 -5.00 -23.09
CA ASN A 137 -1.93 -5.63 -22.25
C ASN A 137 -1.88 -7.17 -22.40
N GLY A 138 -2.07 -7.68 -23.61
CA GLY A 138 -1.96 -9.13 -23.89
C GLY A 138 -2.88 -10.01 -23.05
N GLY A 139 -4.09 -9.51 -22.75
CA GLY A 139 -5.09 -10.19 -21.91
C GLY A 139 -4.87 -10.05 -20.40
N ALA A 140 -3.80 -9.38 -19.96
CA ALA A 140 -3.61 -9.06 -18.54
C ALA A 140 -4.32 -7.76 -18.18
N TYR A 141 -4.80 -7.67 -16.94
CA TYR A 141 -5.33 -6.44 -16.37
C TYR A 141 -4.32 -5.83 -15.40
N PRO A 142 -3.66 -4.71 -15.76
CA PRO A 142 -2.82 -3.97 -14.83
C PRO A 142 -3.65 -3.47 -13.65
N PRO A 143 -3.27 -3.81 -12.40
CA PRO A 143 -4.05 -3.41 -11.23
C PRO A 143 -4.01 -1.90 -11.02
N ASP A 144 -5.07 -1.35 -10.44
CA ASP A 144 -5.08 0.01 -9.91
C ASP A 144 -4.06 0.16 -8.79
N MET A 145 -3.26 1.22 -8.84
CA MET A 145 -2.14 1.42 -7.91
C MET A 145 -2.52 2.15 -6.62
N SER A 146 -3.73 2.70 -6.51
CA SER A 146 -4.14 3.56 -5.38
C SER A 146 -3.90 2.95 -4.01
N VAL A 147 -4.18 1.64 -3.86
CA VAL A 147 -4.02 0.90 -2.59
C VAL A 147 -3.17 -0.36 -2.75
N LEU A 148 -2.38 -0.45 -3.81
CA LEU A 148 -1.66 -1.65 -4.19
C LEU A 148 -0.74 -2.17 -3.10
N VAL A 149 -0.04 -1.28 -2.40
CA VAL A 149 0.88 -1.62 -1.30
C VAL A 149 0.15 -2.31 -0.16
N LYS A 150 -1.08 -1.89 0.17
CA LYS A 150 -1.90 -2.55 1.20
C LYS A 150 -2.55 -3.84 0.73
N ALA A 151 -2.78 -3.97 -0.56
CA ALA A 151 -3.42 -5.14 -1.17
C ALA A 151 -2.46 -6.32 -1.39
N ARG A 152 -1.20 -6.21 -0.96
CA ARG A 152 -0.19 -7.26 -1.15
C ARG A 152 0.49 -7.64 0.16
N PRO A 153 0.57 -8.94 0.49
CA PRO A 153 1.38 -9.42 1.61
C PRO A 153 2.84 -9.00 1.43
N GLY A 154 3.43 -8.39 2.44
CA GLY A 154 4.77 -7.80 2.36
C GLY A 154 4.78 -6.31 2.03
N GLY A 155 3.66 -5.74 1.60
CA GLY A 155 3.48 -4.29 1.41
C GLY A 155 4.54 -3.67 0.50
N ALA A 156 5.18 -2.60 0.97
CA ALA A 156 6.23 -1.90 0.24
C ALA A 156 7.40 -2.81 -0.17
N ASN A 157 7.83 -3.72 0.72
CA ASN A 157 8.89 -4.67 0.39
C ASN A 157 8.51 -5.57 -0.78
N TYR A 158 7.23 -5.96 -0.91
CA TYR A 158 6.77 -6.77 -2.03
C TYR A 158 6.81 -5.98 -3.34
N ILE A 159 6.29 -4.76 -3.37
CA ILE A 159 6.29 -3.92 -4.58
C ILE A 159 7.73 -3.66 -5.05
N TYR A 160 8.59 -3.26 -4.12
CA TYR A 160 10.01 -3.05 -4.40
C TYR A 160 10.69 -4.33 -4.93
N SER A 161 10.44 -5.48 -4.26
CA SER A 161 11.02 -6.75 -4.70
C SER A 161 10.56 -7.14 -6.11
N VAL A 162 9.28 -6.94 -6.44
CA VAL A 162 8.77 -7.23 -7.79
C VAL A 162 9.46 -6.35 -8.83
N LEU A 163 9.65 -5.06 -8.56
CA LEU A 163 10.34 -4.15 -9.48
C LEU A 163 11.82 -4.54 -9.68
N MET A 164 12.48 -5.04 -8.63
CA MET A 164 13.88 -5.48 -8.65
C MET A 164 14.08 -6.97 -9.04
N GLY A 165 12.99 -7.71 -9.24
CA GLY A 165 13.03 -9.17 -9.37
C GLY A 165 13.07 -9.71 -10.79
N TYR A 166 13.20 -8.86 -11.79
CA TYR A 166 13.33 -9.28 -13.19
C TYR A 166 14.72 -9.82 -13.44
N GLU A 167 14.79 -11.03 -13.97
CA GLU A 167 16.04 -11.70 -14.34
C GLU A 167 15.75 -12.75 -15.43
N ASP A 168 16.78 -13.25 -16.07
CA ASP A 168 16.65 -14.33 -17.04
C ASP A 168 16.12 -15.61 -16.37
N PRO A 169 15.22 -16.35 -17.01
CA PRO A 169 14.67 -17.56 -16.43
C PRO A 169 15.79 -18.61 -16.20
N PRO A 170 15.80 -19.31 -15.06
CA PRO A 170 16.71 -20.40 -14.80
C PRO A 170 16.63 -21.50 -15.88
N THR A 171 17.72 -22.22 -16.07
CA THR A 171 17.78 -23.32 -17.02
C THR A 171 16.65 -24.34 -16.84
N GLY A 172 15.91 -24.63 -17.91
CA GLY A 172 14.78 -25.56 -17.88
C GLY A 172 13.42 -24.94 -17.64
N ILE A 173 13.33 -23.61 -17.40
CA ILE A 173 12.06 -22.89 -17.36
C ILE A 173 11.77 -22.30 -18.74
N SER A 174 10.69 -22.76 -19.36
CA SER A 174 10.13 -22.14 -20.57
C SER A 174 9.04 -21.13 -20.18
N LEU A 175 9.07 -19.98 -20.84
CA LEU A 175 8.06 -18.94 -20.70
C LEU A 175 7.24 -18.84 -21.98
N ASP A 176 5.96 -18.58 -21.83
CA ASP A 176 5.08 -18.27 -22.95
C ASP A 176 5.41 -16.88 -23.50
N ASP A 177 4.97 -16.61 -24.73
CA ASP A 177 5.17 -15.30 -25.37
C ASP A 177 4.46 -14.18 -24.55
N GLY A 178 5.17 -13.07 -24.32
CA GLY A 178 4.67 -11.96 -23.49
C GLY A 178 4.60 -12.24 -21.98
N VAL A 179 5.29 -13.30 -21.51
CA VAL A 179 5.45 -13.61 -20.08
C VAL A 179 6.93 -13.49 -19.71
N TYR A 180 7.20 -12.83 -18.59
CA TYR A 180 8.54 -12.57 -18.09
C TYR A 180 8.80 -13.31 -16.79
N TYR A 181 10.05 -13.68 -16.53
CA TYR A 181 10.46 -14.25 -15.26
C TYR A 181 10.61 -13.14 -14.21
N ASN A 182 10.08 -13.41 -13.03
CA ASN A 182 10.28 -12.53 -11.88
C ASN A 182 10.33 -13.38 -10.60
N LYS A 183 11.46 -13.38 -9.92
CA LYS A 183 11.71 -14.29 -8.80
C LYS A 183 10.83 -14.03 -7.57
N TYR A 184 10.20 -12.86 -7.44
CA TYR A 184 9.35 -12.52 -6.31
C TYR A 184 7.86 -12.66 -6.61
N MET A 185 7.49 -12.81 -7.87
CA MET A 185 6.10 -13.05 -8.25
C MET A 185 5.70 -14.50 -7.92
N ILE A 186 4.44 -14.68 -7.50
CA ILE A 186 3.91 -16.02 -7.24
C ILE A 186 3.94 -16.82 -8.55
N GLY A 187 4.57 -17.99 -8.52
CA GLY A 187 4.78 -18.81 -9.71
C GLY A 187 5.91 -18.32 -10.63
N ASN A 188 6.69 -17.31 -10.23
CA ASN A 188 7.84 -16.75 -10.91
C ASN A 188 7.56 -16.23 -12.34
N LYS A 189 6.29 -15.98 -12.68
CA LYS A 189 5.83 -15.52 -13.99
C LYS A 189 4.98 -14.27 -13.87
N ILE A 190 5.24 -13.28 -14.73
CA ILE A 190 4.50 -12.02 -14.77
C ILE A 190 4.32 -11.56 -16.22
N LYS A 191 3.15 -11.00 -16.53
CA LYS A 191 2.89 -10.44 -17.87
C LYS A 191 3.40 -9.01 -18.06
N MET A 192 3.67 -8.29 -16.98
CA MET A 192 4.31 -6.98 -17.04
C MET A 192 5.78 -7.16 -17.44
N SER A 193 6.22 -6.50 -18.49
CA SER A 193 7.66 -6.38 -18.79
C SER A 193 8.38 -5.59 -17.71
N ALA A 194 9.70 -5.70 -17.61
CA ALA A 194 10.49 -4.88 -16.69
C ALA A 194 10.24 -3.39 -16.99
N PRO A 195 9.58 -2.64 -16.07
CA PRO A 195 9.17 -1.27 -16.37
C PRO A 195 10.28 -0.25 -16.15
N LEU A 196 11.31 -0.60 -15.37
CA LEU A 196 12.41 0.29 -15.02
C LEU A 196 13.69 -0.17 -15.71
N ILE A 197 14.34 0.76 -16.39
CA ILE A 197 15.68 0.63 -16.94
C ILE A 197 16.48 1.87 -16.49
N GLU A 198 17.80 1.77 -16.47
CA GLU A 198 18.67 2.88 -16.09
C GLU A 198 18.31 4.14 -16.89
N ASP A 199 18.24 5.26 -16.20
CA ASP A 199 18.01 6.59 -16.78
C ASP A 199 16.71 6.77 -17.61
N ILE A 200 15.69 5.91 -17.39
CA ILE A 200 14.38 6.05 -18.08
C ILE A 200 13.64 7.34 -17.67
N VAL A 201 13.98 7.89 -16.52
CA VAL A 201 13.45 9.15 -15.98
C VAL A 201 14.63 10.07 -15.69
N GLU A 202 14.52 11.35 -16.02
CA GLU A 202 15.50 12.36 -15.63
C GLU A 202 14.96 13.16 -14.43
N TYR A 203 15.55 12.92 -13.26
CA TYR A 203 15.12 13.59 -12.04
C TYR A 203 15.54 15.06 -12.02
N THR A 204 14.59 15.94 -11.72
CA THR A 204 14.82 17.40 -11.70
C THR A 204 15.71 17.87 -10.55
N ASP A 205 15.89 17.07 -9.52
CA ASP A 205 16.75 17.38 -8.36
C ASP A 205 18.19 16.88 -8.52
N GLY A 206 18.54 16.30 -9.67
CA GLY A 206 19.88 15.80 -9.99
C GLY A 206 20.21 14.45 -9.32
N THR A 207 19.26 13.78 -8.70
CA THR A 207 19.44 12.42 -8.19
C THR A 207 19.65 11.47 -9.36
N GLU A 208 20.58 10.53 -9.27
CA GLU A 208 20.80 9.49 -10.28
C GLU A 208 19.57 8.56 -10.39
N ALA A 209 19.05 8.38 -11.59
CA ALA A 209 17.85 7.59 -11.86
C ALA A 209 18.17 6.10 -12.10
N SER A 210 18.93 5.49 -11.18
CA SER A 210 19.18 4.05 -11.20
C SER A 210 17.88 3.27 -10.99
N VAL A 211 17.81 2.03 -11.51
CA VAL A 211 16.66 1.15 -11.31
C VAL A 211 16.31 1.00 -9.82
N GLU A 212 17.33 0.86 -8.97
CA GLU A 212 17.15 0.76 -7.51
C GLU A 212 16.52 2.02 -6.92
N GLN A 213 17.01 3.21 -7.28
CA GLN A 213 16.51 4.48 -6.78
C GLN A 213 15.08 4.71 -7.25
N MET A 214 14.78 4.51 -8.53
CA MET A 214 13.43 4.64 -9.07
C MET A 214 12.45 3.67 -8.43
N ALA A 215 12.85 2.41 -8.24
CA ALA A 215 12.01 1.41 -7.55
C ALA A 215 11.71 1.81 -6.11
N LYS A 216 12.69 2.38 -5.39
CA LYS A 216 12.53 2.87 -4.02
C LYS A 216 11.60 4.08 -3.97
N ASP A 217 11.80 5.05 -4.85
CA ASP A 217 11.03 6.28 -4.89
C ASP A 217 9.55 6.01 -5.27
N VAL A 218 9.31 5.23 -6.34
CA VAL A 218 7.93 4.90 -6.72
C VAL A 218 7.23 4.04 -5.66
N THR A 219 7.94 3.12 -5.00
CA THR A 219 7.37 2.34 -3.90
C THR A 219 7.02 3.23 -2.70
N THR A 220 7.83 4.25 -2.40
CA THR A 220 7.52 5.24 -1.36
C THR A 220 6.27 6.04 -1.73
N PHE A 221 6.15 6.49 -2.97
CA PHE A 221 4.97 7.18 -3.47
C PHE A 221 3.72 6.29 -3.39
N LEU A 222 3.78 5.03 -3.86
CA LEU A 222 2.66 4.09 -3.77
C LEU A 222 2.31 3.72 -2.32
N SER A 223 3.26 3.80 -1.39
CA SER A 223 2.97 3.61 0.03
C SER A 223 2.17 4.78 0.60
N TRP A 224 2.51 6.01 0.19
CA TRP A 224 1.75 7.20 0.53
C TRP A 224 0.34 7.18 -0.10
N THR A 225 0.20 6.81 -1.37
CA THR A 225 -1.13 6.74 -2.00
C THR A 225 -2.07 5.78 -1.28
N ALA A 226 -1.52 4.69 -0.73
CA ALA A 226 -2.28 3.71 0.04
C ALA A 226 -2.56 4.16 1.49
N GLU A 227 -1.77 5.08 2.05
CA GLU A 227 -1.89 5.60 3.41
C GLU A 227 -1.56 7.10 3.53
N PRO A 228 -2.32 7.99 2.87
CA PRO A 228 -2.02 9.43 2.89
C PRO A 228 -2.06 10.02 4.31
N GLU A 229 -2.88 9.45 5.19
CA GLU A 229 -3.05 9.89 6.58
C GLU A 229 -2.09 9.20 7.59
N LEU A 230 -1.05 8.51 7.12
CA LEU A 230 -0.14 7.75 7.99
C LEU A 230 0.48 8.65 9.07
N GLU A 231 1.01 9.80 8.68
CA GLU A 231 1.69 10.71 9.62
C GLU A 231 0.74 11.37 10.62
N SER A 232 -0.46 11.77 10.17
CA SER A 232 -1.49 12.35 11.03
C SER A 232 -2.02 11.32 12.01
N ARG A 233 -2.21 10.07 11.55
CA ARG A 233 -2.60 8.94 12.39
C ARG A 233 -1.54 8.62 13.44
N HIS A 234 -0.24 8.62 13.11
CA HIS A 234 0.83 8.43 14.09
C HIS A 234 0.81 9.53 15.16
N LYS A 235 0.72 10.81 14.75
CA LYS A 235 0.65 11.96 15.69
C LYS A 235 -0.57 11.87 16.61
N LEU A 236 -1.74 11.53 16.06
CA LEU A 236 -2.98 11.36 16.83
C LEU A 236 -2.86 10.16 17.76
N GLY A 237 -2.35 9.04 17.30
CA GLY A 237 -2.17 7.81 18.08
C GLY A 237 -1.33 8.01 19.33
N ILE A 238 -0.21 8.73 19.24
CA ILE A 238 0.62 9.07 20.39
C ILE A 238 -0.17 9.89 21.42
N LYS A 239 -0.92 10.91 20.99
CA LYS A 239 -1.77 11.71 21.89
C LYS A 239 -2.83 10.87 22.58
N VAL A 240 -3.48 9.97 21.85
CA VAL A 240 -4.51 9.06 22.39
C VAL A 240 -3.89 8.10 23.41
N ILE A 241 -2.73 7.53 23.15
CA ILE A 241 -2.03 6.62 24.09
C ILE A 241 -1.70 7.35 25.40
N ILE A 242 -1.14 8.56 25.32
CA ILE A 242 -0.83 9.38 26.51
C ILE A 242 -2.12 9.66 27.30
N TYR A 243 -3.18 10.07 26.64
CA TYR A 243 -4.48 10.33 27.26
C TYR A 243 -5.02 9.07 27.98
N LEU A 244 -4.99 7.93 27.32
CA LEU A 244 -5.47 6.67 27.89
C LEU A 244 -4.64 6.22 29.12
N ILE A 245 -3.32 6.40 29.10
CA ILE A 245 -2.47 6.11 30.26
C ILE A 245 -2.86 6.98 31.45
N LEU A 246 -3.02 8.29 31.25
CA LEU A 246 -3.45 9.22 32.30
C LEU A 246 -4.82 8.86 32.84
N LEU A 247 -5.80 8.65 31.96
CA LEU A 247 -7.17 8.27 32.33
C LEU A 247 -7.18 6.96 33.12
N THR A 248 -6.49 5.94 32.65
CA THR A 248 -6.41 4.63 33.34
C THR A 248 -5.80 4.77 34.72
N THR A 249 -4.74 5.57 34.86
CA THR A 249 -4.11 5.84 36.15
C THR A 249 -5.10 6.52 37.14
N LEU A 250 -5.82 7.55 36.69
CA LEU A 250 -6.81 8.24 37.49
C LEU A 250 -7.95 7.31 37.94
N VAL A 251 -8.49 6.53 37.01
CA VAL A 251 -9.55 5.55 37.29
C VAL A 251 -9.05 4.49 38.29
N TYR A 252 -7.84 3.97 38.09
CA TYR A 252 -7.22 3.00 39.01
C TYR A 252 -7.04 3.57 40.41
N LEU A 253 -6.53 4.79 40.56
CA LEU A 253 -6.37 5.44 41.84
C LEU A 253 -7.73 5.70 42.52
N SER A 254 -8.75 6.11 41.77
CA SER A 254 -10.11 6.30 42.26
C SER A 254 -10.70 4.97 42.74
N MET A 255 -10.57 3.92 41.97
CA MET A 255 -10.99 2.56 42.35
C MET A 255 -10.32 2.13 43.67
N ARG A 256 -8.99 2.23 43.75
CA ARG A 256 -8.25 1.87 45.01
C ARG A 256 -8.77 2.65 46.21
N ARG A 257 -9.06 3.97 46.04
CA ARG A 257 -9.57 4.79 47.15
C ARG A 257 -10.97 4.41 47.57
N ILE A 258 -11.85 4.01 46.65
CA ILE A 258 -13.19 3.53 46.97
C ILE A 258 -13.11 2.19 47.71
N TRP A 259 -12.35 1.23 47.22
CA TRP A 259 -12.25 -0.10 47.82
C TRP A 259 -11.59 -0.11 49.19
N SER A 260 -10.57 0.72 49.42
CA SER A 260 -9.94 0.85 50.74
C SER A 260 -10.88 1.36 51.84
N ARG A 261 -11.98 2.08 51.48
CA ARG A 261 -13.01 2.47 52.45
C ARG A 261 -13.93 1.32 52.81
N ILE A 262 -14.25 0.46 51.85
CA ILE A 262 -15.10 -0.72 52.03
C ILE A 262 -14.38 -1.74 52.94
N ASP A 263 -13.10 -1.97 52.66
CA ASP A 263 -12.29 -2.90 53.47
C ASP A 263 -12.05 -2.45 54.92
N SER A 264 -12.21 -1.15 55.21
CA SER A 264 -12.09 -0.59 56.56
C SER A 264 -13.38 -0.62 57.37
N GLU A 265 -14.54 -0.94 56.74
CA GLU A 265 -15.84 -1.07 57.38
C GLU A 265 -16.25 -2.51 57.66
N ILE A 266 -15.45 -3.50 57.27
CA ILE A 266 -15.59 -4.93 57.53
C ILE A 266 -14.58 -5.35 58.66
#